data_19b70057d3a5284a46e5a3c6ea9e1e99
#
_entry.id   19b70057d3a5284a46e5a3c6ea9e1e99
#
_cell.length_a   1.000
_cell.length_b   1.000
_cell.length_c   1.000
_cell.angle_alpha   90.00
_cell.angle_beta   90.00
_cell.angle_gamma   90.00
#
_symmetry.space_group_name_H-M   'P 1'
#
loop_
_entity.id
_entity.type
_entity.pdbx_description
1 polymer ?
#
loop_
_entity_poly.entity_id
_entity_poly.type
_entity_poly.pdbx_seq_one_letter_code
_entity_poly.pdbx_strand_id
1 'polypeptide(L)'
;MALTEKESRFMAVVNDNRQLLYKVCYMYATDRDHFQDLYQEVLANIWEGLGSFRGDAALSTWLYRTAINTCVTFFRRHNRHSSEMTSLDMAAELRADDGTRMEQLREMYRLISQLSKIDKAIILMWLDERSYDEIAEVTGFTRNNVATRLRRIKQRLIDSGNRDE
;
A
#
# COMPACT_ATOMS: atom_id res chain seq x y z
N MET A 1 26.17 20.32 -6.65
CA MET A 1 25.17 21.29 -6.15
C MET A 1 24.58 20.73 -4.86
N ALA A 2 24.60 21.51 -3.79
CA ALA A 2 24.03 21.06 -2.52
C ALA A 2 22.50 21.03 -2.60
N LEU A 3 21.89 19.96 -2.07
CA LEU A 3 20.44 19.85 -1.94
C LEU A 3 19.91 20.88 -0.94
N THR A 4 18.74 21.41 -1.21
CA THR A 4 18.03 22.24 -0.23
C THR A 4 17.61 21.40 0.97
N GLU A 5 17.32 22.03 2.10
CA GLU A 5 16.84 21.35 3.30
C GLU A 5 15.58 20.52 3.00
N LYS A 6 14.67 21.09 2.21
CA LYS A 6 13.44 20.41 1.78
C LYS A 6 13.75 19.16 0.95
N GLU A 7 14.65 19.26 -0.02
CA GLU A 7 15.06 18.13 -0.86
C GLU A 7 15.72 17.03 -0.03
N SER A 8 16.62 17.39 0.87
CA SER A 8 17.27 16.43 1.76
C SER A 8 16.28 15.70 2.65
N ARG A 9 15.34 16.43 3.24
CA ARG A 9 14.27 15.84 4.07
C ARG A 9 13.39 14.88 3.26
N PHE A 10 12.99 15.31 2.08
CA PHE A 10 12.18 14.48 1.18
C PHE A 10 12.90 13.18 0.82
N MET A 11 14.15 13.26 0.41
CA MET A 11 14.95 12.09 0.06
C MET A 11 15.09 11.13 1.23
N ALA A 12 15.34 11.64 2.43
CA ALA A 12 15.43 10.81 3.64
C ALA A 12 14.09 10.11 3.94
N VAL A 13 12.99 10.83 3.92
CA VAL A 13 11.65 10.28 4.18
C VAL A 13 11.30 9.17 3.17
N VAL A 14 11.54 9.40 1.90
CA VAL A 14 11.24 8.43 0.85
C VAL A 14 12.13 7.19 0.98
N ASN A 15 13.43 7.38 1.18
CA ASN A 15 14.36 6.26 1.29
C ASN A 15 14.10 5.40 2.53
N ASP A 16 13.82 6.02 3.67
CA ASP A 16 13.56 5.30 4.92
C ASP A 16 12.23 4.53 4.90
N ASN A 17 11.30 4.95 4.07
CA ASN A 17 9.96 4.36 3.98
C ASN A 17 9.67 3.70 2.61
N ARG A 18 10.71 3.40 1.87
CA ARG A 18 10.62 2.87 0.52
C ARG A 18 9.76 1.61 0.43
N GLN A 19 9.93 0.67 1.35
CA GLN A 19 9.17 -0.58 1.36
C GLN A 19 7.68 -0.37 1.55
N LEU A 20 7.30 0.53 2.45
CA LEU A 20 5.91 0.91 2.68
C LEU A 20 5.29 1.48 1.40
N LEU A 21 5.96 2.44 0.78
CA LEU A 21 5.48 3.10 -0.44
C LEU A 21 5.35 2.13 -1.61
N TYR A 22 6.33 1.26 -1.79
CA TYR A 22 6.29 0.21 -2.82
C TYR A 22 5.14 -0.77 -2.60
N LYS A 23 4.96 -1.27 -1.38
CA LYS A 23 3.87 -2.21 -1.06
C LYS A 23 2.50 -1.62 -1.38
N VAL A 24 2.26 -0.39 -0.96
CA VAL A 24 0.96 0.26 -1.21
C VAL A 24 0.73 0.42 -2.70
N CYS A 25 1.68 0.99 -3.43
CA CYS A 25 1.54 1.18 -4.88
C CYS A 25 1.39 -0.15 -5.62
N TYR A 26 2.13 -1.17 -5.20
CA TYR A 26 2.06 -2.50 -5.77
C TYR A 26 0.66 -3.10 -5.64
N MET A 27 0.05 -2.98 -4.47
CA MET A 27 -1.27 -3.58 -4.22
C MET A 27 -2.40 -2.90 -4.98
N TYR A 28 -2.23 -1.64 -5.38
CA TYR A 28 -3.23 -0.89 -6.13
C TYR A 28 -2.95 -0.83 -7.64
N ALA A 29 -1.75 -1.17 -8.07
CA ALA A 29 -1.38 -1.15 -9.47
C ALA A 29 -2.01 -2.32 -10.24
N THR A 30 -2.43 -2.07 -11.48
CA THR A 30 -2.95 -3.09 -12.39
C THR A 30 -1.88 -3.68 -13.29
N ASP A 31 -0.82 -2.94 -13.54
CA ASP A 31 0.33 -3.36 -14.35
C ASP A 31 1.56 -2.53 -13.96
N ARG A 32 2.69 -2.79 -14.62
CA ARG A 32 3.95 -2.14 -14.32
C ARG A 32 3.93 -0.64 -14.61
N ASP A 33 3.35 -0.24 -15.73
CA ASP A 33 3.26 1.18 -16.10
C ASP A 33 2.36 1.93 -15.12
N HIS A 34 1.25 1.33 -14.73
CA HIS A 34 0.37 1.89 -13.71
C HIS A 34 1.07 2.00 -12.35
N PHE A 35 1.88 1.00 -11.97
CA PHE A 35 2.69 1.09 -10.75
C PHE A 35 3.63 2.30 -10.78
N GLN A 36 4.35 2.50 -11.88
CA GLN A 36 5.27 3.62 -12.01
C GLN A 36 4.54 4.97 -11.92
N ASP A 37 3.39 5.08 -12.55
CA ASP A 37 2.57 6.28 -12.51
C ASP A 37 2.04 6.55 -11.09
N LEU A 38 1.54 5.52 -10.41
CA LEU A 38 1.09 5.62 -9.02
C LEU A 38 2.24 6.04 -8.10
N TYR A 39 3.39 5.43 -8.26
CA TYR A 39 4.54 5.72 -7.41
C TYR A 39 5.01 7.17 -7.59
N GLN A 40 5.07 7.65 -8.82
CA GLN A 40 5.41 9.05 -9.11
C GLN A 40 4.39 10.02 -8.51
N GLU A 41 3.11 9.71 -8.63
CA GLU A 41 2.05 10.54 -8.05
C GLU A 41 2.10 10.57 -6.51
N VAL A 42 2.38 9.43 -5.90
CA VAL A 42 2.59 9.35 -4.45
C VAL A 42 3.78 10.21 -4.03
N LEU A 43 4.90 10.12 -4.74
CA LEU A 43 6.09 10.94 -4.46
C LEU A 43 5.79 12.43 -4.61
N ALA A 44 5.04 12.83 -5.63
CA ALA A 44 4.63 14.22 -5.84
C ALA A 44 3.78 14.72 -4.67
N ASN A 45 2.82 13.92 -4.20
CA ASN A 45 1.95 14.27 -3.09
C ASN A 45 2.71 14.34 -1.76
N ILE A 46 3.68 13.48 -1.56
CA ILE A 46 4.58 13.54 -0.40
C ILE A 46 5.41 14.83 -0.45
N TRP A 47 5.96 15.17 -1.60
CA TRP A 47 6.74 16.39 -1.80
C TRP A 47 5.94 17.64 -1.45
N GLU A 48 4.70 17.72 -1.93
CA GLU A 48 3.81 18.86 -1.67
C GLU A 48 3.36 18.92 -0.21
N GLY A 49 3.03 17.77 0.38
CA GLY A 49 2.48 17.70 1.73
C GLY A 49 3.52 17.76 2.85
N LEU A 50 4.77 17.40 2.56
CA LEU A 50 5.81 17.28 3.59
C LEU A 50 6.10 18.60 4.30
N GLY A 51 6.00 19.72 3.59
CA GLY A 51 6.20 21.05 4.17
C GLY A 51 5.13 21.43 5.21
N SER A 52 3.93 20.90 5.09
CA SER A 52 2.83 21.15 6.02
C SER A 52 2.65 20.05 7.06
N PHE A 53 3.43 18.98 7.00
CA PHE A 53 3.41 17.91 8.00
C PHE A 53 3.98 18.43 9.32
N ARG A 54 3.14 18.46 10.37
CA ARG A 54 3.47 19.07 11.68
C ARG A 54 3.71 18.05 12.79
N GLY A 55 3.63 16.74 12.49
CA GLY A 55 3.84 15.72 13.50
C GLY A 55 2.62 15.40 14.36
N ASP A 56 1.42 15.85 13.99
CA ASP A 56 0.17 15.54 14.68
C ASP A 56 -0.16 14.04 14.65
N ALA A 57 0.30 13.36 13.61
CA ALA A 57 0.29 11.90 13.49
C ALA A 57 1.72 11.40 13.31
N ALA A 58 1.96 10.11 13.57
CA ALA A 58 3.23 9.48 13.23
C ALA A 58 3.49 9.64 11.72
N LEU A 59 4.75 9.84 11.35
CA LEU A 59 5.14 10.00 9.95
C LEU A 59 4.66 8.82 9.09
N SER A 60 4.82 7.59 9.58
CA SER A 60 4.36 6.40 8.88
C SER A 60 2.85 6.38 8.64
N THR A 61 2.05 6.82 9.61
CA THR A 61 0.59 6.95 9.47
C THR A 61 0.25 7.98 8.38
N TRP A 62 0.93 9.11 8.39
CA TRP A 62 0.75 10.15 7.37
C TRP A 62 1.13 9.63 5.97
N LEU A 63 2.23 8.89 5.86
CA LEU A 63 2.66 8.28 4.59
C LEU A 63 1.66 7.24 4.09
N TYR A 64 1.13 6.39 4.96
CA TYR A 64 0.07 5.44 4.58
C TYR A 64 -1.16 6.17 4.06
N ARG A 65 -1.62 7.19 4.77
CA ARG A 65 -2.77 7.99 4.35
C ARG A 65 -2.53 8.62 2.98
N THR A 66 -1.39 9.26 2.79
CA THR A 66 -1.03 9.91 1.52
C THR A 66 -0.97 8.91 0.38
N ALA A 67 -0.28 7.79 0.58
CA ALA A 67 -0.12 6.76 -0.46
C ALA A 67 -1.46 6.10 -0.81
N ILE A 68 -2.23 5.68 0.18
CA ILE A 68 -3.53 5.02 -0.04
C ILE A 68 -4.51 5.98 -0.71
N ASN A 69 -4.64 7.20 -0.23
CA ASN A 69 -5.53 8.20 -0.82
C ASN A 69 -5.13 8.51 -2.26
N THR A 70 -3.85 8.62 -2.54
CA THR A 70 -3.34 8.85 -3.89
C THR A 70 -3.71 7.68 -4.81
N CYS A 71 -3.44 6.45 -4.38
CA CYS A 71 -3.75 5.26 -5.18
C CYS A 71 -5.26 5.12 -5.44
N VAL A 72 -6.09 5.34 -4.44
CA VAL A 72 -7.56 5.26 -4.59
C VAL A 72 -8.07 6.36 -5.52
N THR A 73 -7.57 7.57 -5.41
CA THR A 73 -7.99 8.71 -6.24
C THR A 73 -7.50 8.55 -7.68
N PHE A 74 -6.26 8.14 -7.86
CA PHE A 74 -5.67 7.92 -9.17
C PHE A 74 -6.42 6.82 -9.94
N PHE A 75 -6.81 5.76 -9.25
CA PHE A 75 -7.59 4.67 -9.82
C PHE A 75 -8.94 5.16 -10.39
N ARG A 76 -9.60 6.08 -9.71
CA ARG A 76 -10.87 6.68 -10.18
C ARG A 76 -10.70 7.43 -11.50
N ARG A 77 -9.55 8.08 -11.71
CA ARG A 77 -9.25 8.88 -12.92
C ARG A 77 -8.87 8.03 -14.12
N HIS A 78 -8.26 6.87 -13.88
CA HIS A 78 -7.61 6.05 -14.91
C HIS A 78 -8.24 4.66 -15.06
N ASN A 79 -9.45 4.47 -14.57
CA ASN A 79 -10.16 3.17 -14.60
C ASN A 79 -10.59 2.80 -16.02
N ARG A 80 -9.67 2.58 -16.94
CA ARG A 80 -10.00 2.28 -18.34
C ARG A 80 -9.49 0.96 -18.90
N HIS A 81 -8.53 0.32 -18.32
CA HIS A 81 -8.07 -1.00 -18.79
C HIS A 81 -7.38 -1.76 -17.66
N SER A 82 -8.01 -2.84 -17.19
CA SER A 82 -7.34 -3.85 -16.40
C SER A 82 -6.55 -4.75 -17.34
N SER A 83 -5.27 -4.47 -17.54
CA SER A 83 -4.39 -5.49 -18.04
C SER A 83 -4.07 -6.45 -16.88
N GLU A 84 -4.17 -7.74 -17.12
CA GLU A 84 -3.77 -8.74 -16.15
C GLU A 84 -2.29 -8.57 -15.87
N MET A 85 -1.98 -8.05 -14.69
CA MET A 85 -0.61 -8.00 -14.23
C MET A 85 -0.15 -9.41 -13.90
N THR A 86 0.90 -9.85 -14.55
CA THR A 86 1.62 -11.01 -14.05
C THR A 86 2.29 -10.60 -12.75
N SER A 87 1.75 -11.06 -11.64
CA SER A 87 2.30 -10.85 -10.30
C SER A 87 3.75 -11.32 -10.15
N LEU A 88 4.28 -12.01 -11.16
CA LEU A 88 5.62 -12.53 -11.24
C LEU A 88 6.72 -11.47 -11.28
N ASP A 89 6.54 -10.42 -12.09
CA ASP A 89 7.61 -9.46 -12.36
C ASP A 89 7.82 -8.48 -11.19
N MET A 90 6.77 -8.19 -10.44
CA MET A 90 6.87 -7.23 -9.34
C MET A 90 7.24 -7.87 -8.01
N ALA A 91 6.84 -9.12 -7.78
CA ALA A 91 7.26 -9.86 -6.60
C ALA A 91 8.78 -10.06 -6.56
N ALA A 92 9.43 -10.13 -7.73
CA ALA A 92 10.89 -10.22 -7.84
C ALA A 92 11.60 -8.95 -7.33
N GLU A 93 10.97 -7.78 -7.46
CA GLU A 93 11.51 -6.51 -6.95
C GLU A 93 11.38 -6.36 -5.43
N LEU A 94 10.49 -7.14 -4.79
CA LEU A 94 10.22 -7.11 -3.35
C LEU A 94 11.10 -8.06 -2.53
N ARG A 95 12.15 -8.63 -3.11
CA ARG A 95 13.13 -9.57 -2.52
C ARG A 95 12.59 -10.94 -2.20
N ALA A 96 13.13 -11.92 -2.88
CA ALA A 96 12.94 -13.32 -2.55
C ALA A 96 14.26 -13.94 -2.13
N ASP A 97 14.32 -14.44 -0.92
CA ASP A 97 15.42 -15.27 -0.45
C ASP A 97 15.20 -16.77 -0.72
N ASP A 98 13.99 -17.17 -1.09
CA ASP A 98 13.63 -18.58 -1.24
C ASP A 98 12.43 -18.73 -2.18
N GLY A 99 12.50 -19.71 -3.11
CA GLY A 99 11.44 -19.97 -4.09
C GLY A 99 10.09 -20.32 -3.48
N THR A 100 10.06 -21.08 -2.39
CA THR A 100 8.83 -21.47 -1.69
C THR A 100 8.16 -20.29 -1.01
N ARG A 101 8.96 -19.45 -0.35
CA ARG A 101 8.50 -18.23 0.27
C ARG A 101 7.94 -17.24 -0.75
N MET A 102 8.54 -17.24 -1.94
CA MET A 102 8.09 -16.42 -3.06
C MET A 102 6.71 -16.83 -3.56
N GLU A 103 6.44 -18.11 -3.70
CA GLU A 103 5.12 -18.62 -4.10
C GLU A 103 4.04 -18.26 -3.08
N GLN A 104 4.35 -18.41 -1.80
CA GLN A 104 3.43 -18.03 -0.72
C GLN A 104 3.11 -16.52 -0.74
N LEU A 105 4.11 -15.68 -0.98
CA LEU A 105 3.92 -14.25 -1.12
C LEU A 105 3.07 -13.91 -2.34
N ARG A 106 3.30 -14.55 -3.48
CA ARG A 106 2.49 -14.35 -4.68
C ARG A 106 1.04 -14.70 -4.45
N GLU A 107 0.78 -15.82 -3.81
CA GLU A 107 -0.57 -16.26 -3.50
C GLU A 107 -1.25 -15.28 -2.54
N MET A 108 -0.55 -14.83 -1.51
CA MET A 108 -1.07 -13.83 -0.59
C MET A 108 -1.43 -12.52 -1.32
N TYR A 109 -0.53 -12.03 -2.17
CA TYR A 109 -0.80 -10.82 -2.95
C TYR A 109 -1.95 -11.02 -3.94
N ARG A 110 -2.05 -12.18 -4.56
CA ARG A 110 -3.18 -12.52 -5.45
C ARG A 110 -4.51 -12.44 -4.72
N LEU A 111 -4.60 -13.04 -3.55
CA LEU A 111 -5.81 -13.01 -2.73
C LEU A 111 -6.16 -11.58 -2.26
N ILE A 112 -5.17 -10.84 -1.81
CA ILE A 112 -5.36 -9.45 -1.37
C ILE A 112 -5.80 -8.57 -2.54
N SER A 113 -5.26 -8.79 -3.74
CA SER A 113 -5.62 -8.00 -4.93
C SER A 113 -7.10 -8.07 -5.29
N GLN A 114 -7.80 -9.12 -4.86
CA GLN A 114 -9.23 -9.31 -5.09
C GLN A 114 -10.12 -8.56 -4.09
N LEU A 115 -9.54 -8.01 -3.04
CA LEU A 115 -10.27 -7.25 -2.04
C LEU A 115 -10.67 -5.86 -2.57
N SER A 116 -11.67 -5.26 -1.93
CA SER A 116 -12.02 -3.87 -2.19
C SER A 116 -10.86 -2.94 -1.85
N LYS A 117 -10.87 -1.72 -2.37
CA LYS A 117 -9.82 -0.71 -2.11
C LYS A 117 -9.62 -0.44 -0.62
N ILE A 118 -10.72 -0.36 0.13
CA ILE A 118 -10.68 -0.11 1.58
C ILE A 118 -10.17 -1.33 2.32
N ASP A 119 -10.60 -2.52 1.97
CA ASP A 119 -10.17 -3.76 2.60
C ASP A 119 -8.68 -4.03 2.35
N LYS A 120 -8.18 -3.68 1.16
CA LYS A 120 -6.73 -3.70 0.88
C LYS A 120 -5.96 -2.82 1.85
N ALA A 121 -6.41 -1.59 2.08
CA ALA A 121 -5.76 -0.66 3.01
C ALA A 121 -5.70 -1.25 4.43
N ILE A 122 -6.80 -1.80 4.90
CA ILE A 122 -6.91 -2.37 6.24
C ILE A 122 -5.94 -3.56 6.41
N ILE A 123 -5.97 -4.50 5.47
CA ILE A 123 -5.13 -5.70 5.59
C ILE A 123 -3.65 -5.38 5.43
N LEU A 124 -3.28 -4.46 4.54
CA LEU A 124 -1.88 -4.04 4.37
C LEU A 124 -1.31 -3.43 5.64
N MET A 125 -2.06 -2.54 6.27
CA MET A 125 -1.63 -1.91 7.51
C MET A 125 -1.56 -2.91 8.66
N TRP A 126 -2.51 -3.85 8.73
CA TRP A 126 -2.48 -4.90 9.74
C TRP A 126 -1.28 -5.84 9.57
N LEU A 127 -0.96 -6.23 8.35
CA LEU A 127 0.22 -7.06 8.05
C LEU A 127 1.53 -6.35 8.39
N ASP A 128 1.53 -5.03 8.34
CA ASP A 128 2.66 -4.18 8.73
C ASP A 128 2.61 -3.82 10.24
N GLU A 129 1.86 -4.58 11.02
CA GLU A 129 1.76 -4.48 12.49
C GLU A 129 1.28 -3.11 12.99
N ARG A 130 0.47 -2.41 12.18
CA ARG A 130 -0.14 -1.15 12.61
C ARG A 130 -1.31 -1.41 13.55
N SER A 131 -1.47 -0.53 14.53
CA SER A 131 -2.57 -0.63 15.49
C SER A 131 -3.93 -0.37 14.85
N TYR A 132 -4.99 -0.84 15.47
CA TYR A 132 -6.36 -0.55 15.01
C TYR A 132 -6.65 0.95 15.03
N ASP A 133 -6.09 1.69 15.98
CA ASP A 133 -6.24 3.15 16.05
C ASP A 133 -5.56 3.84 14.86
N GLU A 134 -4.36 3.41 14.48
CA GLU A 134 -3.68 3.91 13.28
C GLU A 134 -4.46 3.60 12.00
N ILE A 135 -4.98 2.37 11.88
CA ILE A 135 -5.81 1.97 10.73
C ILE A 135 -7.09 2.81 10.68
N ALA A 136 -7.73 3.02 11.82
CA ALA A 136 -8.92 3.87 11.92
C ALA A 136 -8.61 5.31 11.48
N GLU A 137 -7.48 5.85 11.88
CA GLU A 137 -7.04 7.20 11.49
C GLU A 137 -6.83 7.33 9.98
N VAL A 138 -6.24 6.34 9.35
CA VAL A 138 -5.98 6.36 7.89
C VAL A 138 -7.26 6.14 7.09
N THR A 139 -8.13 5.23 7.52
CA THR A 139 -9.33 4.83 6.77
C THR A 139 -10.55 5.68 7.07
N GLY A 140 -10.57 6.39 8.20
CA GLY A 140 -11.73 7.16 8.64
C GLY A 140 -12.80 6.32 9.35
N PHE A 141 -12.55 5.05 9.59
CA PHE A 141 -13.46 4.19 10.35
C PHE A 141 -13.22 4.30 11.85
N THR A 142 -14.18 3.83 12.65
CA THR A 142 -13.97 3.64 14.08
C THR A 142 -13.09 2.42 14.31
N ARG A 143 -12.43 2.37 15.47
CA ARG A 143 -11.64 1.21 15.88
C ARG A 143 -12.45 -0.09 15.85
N ASN A 144 -13.68 -0.07 16.35
CA ASN A 144 -14.56 -1.24 16.35
C ASN A 144 -14.91 -1.68 14.93
N ASN A 145 -15.13 -0.75 14.03
CA ASN A 145 -15.41 -1.04 12.62
C ASN A 145 -14.20 -1.66 11.94
N VAL A 146 -13.00 -1.16 12.22
CA VAL A 146 -11.74 -1.75 11.73
C VAL A 146 -11.63 -3.21 12.19
N ALA A 147 -11.85 -3.48 13.48
CA ALA A 147 -11.77 -4.83 14.06
C ALA A 147 -12.77 -5.78 13.37
N THR A 148 -14.00 -5.34 13.18
CA THR A 148 -15.05 -6.13 12.51
C THR A 148 -14.71 -6.40 11.05
N ARG A 149 -14.28 -5.40 10.32
CA ARG A 149 -13.87 -5.54 8.92
C ARG A 149 -12.66 -6.46 8.78
N LEU A 150 -11.67 -6.30 9.63
CA LEU A 150 -10.46 -7.12 9.61
C LEU A 150 -10.78 -8.60 9.84
N ARG A 151 -11.71 -8.92 10.76
CA ARG A 151 -12.16 -10.29 10.97
C ARG A 151 -12.78 -10.88 9.69
N ARG A 152 -13.64 -10.14 9.02
CA ARG A 152 -14.25 -10.56 7.75
C ARG A 152 -13.22 -10.73 6.65
N ILE A 153 -12.26 -9.82 6.56
CA ILE A 153 -11.18 -9.88 5.56
C ILE A 153 -10.37 -11.14 5.77
N LYS A 154 -9.93 -11.40 7.00
CA LYS A 154 -9.14 -12.60 7.33
C LYS A 154 -9.91 -13.87 7.00
N GLN A 155 -11.18 -13.94 7.35
CA GLN A 155 -12.01 -15.11 7.04
C GLN A 155 -12.15 -15.31 5.53
N ARG A 156 -12.38 -14.24 4.79
CA ARG A 156 -12.49 -14.29 3.33
C ARG A 156 -11.20 -14.77 2.66
N LEU A 157 -10.05 -14.33 3.17
CA LEU A 157 -8.75 -14.77 2.65
C LEU A 157 -8.51 -16.26 2.94
N ILE A 158 -8.87 -16.74 4.12
CA ILE A 158 -8.78 -18.16 4.48
C ILE A 158 -9.68 -19.00 3.57
N ASP A 159 -10.93 -18.59 3.41
CA ASP A 159 -11.91 -19.31 2.57
C ASP A 159 -11.48 -19.36 1.10
N SER A 160 -10.89 -18.28 0.60
CA SER A 160 -10.38 -18.22 -0.77
C SER A 160 -9.14 -19.11 -0.94
N GLY A 161 -8.22 -19.11 0.01
CA GLY A 161 -7.05 -19.97 -0.01
C GLY A 161 -7.39 -21.46 0.00
N ASN A 162 -8.44 -21.83 0.72
CA ASN A 162 -8.88 -23.24 0.82
C ASN A 162 -9.61 -23.73 -0.45
N ARG A 163 -10.11 -22.83 -1.29
CA ARG A 163 -10.80 -23.24 -2.54
C ARG A 163 -9.83 -23.59 -3.67
N ASP A 164 -8.63 -23.10 -3.58
CA ASP A 164 -7.61 -23.30 -4.60
C ASP A 164 -6.73 -24.53 -4.32
N GLU A 165 -6.97 -25.24 -3.21
CA GLU A 165 -6.41 -26.55 -2.90
C GLU A 165 -7.37 -27.67 -3.35
#